data_223096dbfffb57885b0357236f4ae1c9
#
_entry.id   223096dbfffb57885b0357236f4ae1c9
#
_cell.length_a   1.000
_cell.length_b   1.000
_cell.length_c   1.000
_cell.angle_alpha   90.00
_cell.angle_beta   90.00
_cell.angle_gamma   90.00
#
_symmetry.space_group_name_H-M   'P 1'
#
loop_
_entity.id
_entity.type
_entity.pdbx_description
1 polymer ?
#
loop_
_entity_poly.entity_id
_entity_poly.type
_entity_poly.pdbx_seq_one_letter_code
_entity_poly.pdbx_strand_id
1 'polypeptide(L)'
;MKLAICEDNPSHYEIIHTILQKYPPGAFEITHFASGDEFLRTVAENGCPYSIVLTDIDLGSDTVNGISLAEKINHISPDTQIIFISQYLQYATAVYETEPVSYTHLTL
;
A
#
# COMPACT_ATOMS: atom_id res chain seq x y z
N MET A 1 -9.69 -11.43 -5.22
CA MET A 1 -8.92 -10.90 -4.08
C MET A 1 -9.00 -9.39 -4.09
N LYS A 2 -9.36 -8.80 -2.96
CA LYS A 2 -9.43 -7.34 -2.84
C LYS A 2 -8.05 -6.77 -2.52
N LEU A 3 -7.65 -5.77 -3.30
CA LEU A 3 -6.34 -5.15 -3.20
C LEU A 3 -6.52 -3.63 -3.17
N ALA A 4 -5.87 -2.97 -2.21
CA ALA A 4 -5.82 -1.52 -2.13
C ALA A 4 -4.46 -1.02 -2.58
N ILE A 5 -4.46 0.10 -3.30
CA ILE A 5 -3.22 0.79 -3.70
C ILE A 5 -3.28 2.21 -3.13
N CYS A 6 -2.32 2.53 -2.26
CA CYS A 6 -2.14 3.88 -1.72
C CYS A 6 -1.00 4.54 -2.48
N GLU A 7 -1.31 5.43 -3.40
CA GLU A 7 -0.33 6.11 -4.25
C GLU A 7 -0.86 7.48 -4.66
N ASP A 8 -0.12 8.53 -4.32
CA ASP A 8 -0.50 9.90 -4.60
C ASP A 8 -0.06 10.40 -5.99
N ASN A 9 0.88 9.73 -6.63
CA ASN A 9 1.40 10.10 -7.94
C ASN A 9 0.69 9.29 -9.04
N PRO A 10 -0.09 9.94 -9.93
CA PRO A 10 -0.81 9.23 -10.99
C PRO A 10 0.08 8.40 -11.92
N SER A 11 1.29 8.89 -12.21
CA SER A 11 2.23 8.16 -13.09
C SER A 11 2.71 6.87 -12.44
N HIS A 12 2.99 6.90 -11.14
CA HIS A 12 3.38 5.70 -10.40
C HIS A 12 2.22 4.71 -10.29
N TYR A 13 1.02 5.20 -10.05
CA TYR A 13 -0.17 4.37 -10.02
C TYR A 13 -0.37 3.64 -11.35
N GLU A 14 -0.21 4.32 -12.48
CA GLU A 14 -0.36 3.71 -13.79
C GLU A 14 0.64 2.58 -14.03
N ILE A 15 1.88 2.74 -13.57
CA ILE A 15 2.90 1.69 -13.68
C ILE A 15 2.49 0.47 -12.86
N ILE A 16 2.04 0.67 -11.63
CA ILE A 16 1.60 -0.41 -10.76
C ILE A 16 0.38 -1.11 -11.35
N HIS A 17 -0.58 -0.36 -11.81
CA HIS A 17 -1.80 -0.88 -12.42
C HIS A 17 -1.49 -1.72 -13.67
N THR A 18 -0.57 -1.25 -14.50
CA THR A 18 -0.13 -1.98 -15.69
C THR A 18 0.51 -3.32 -15.34
N ILE A 19 1.33 -3.35 -14.28
CA ILE A 19 1.94 -4.59 -13.80
C ILE A 19 0.86 -5.58 -13.35
N LEU A 20 -0.13 -5.09 -12.60
CA LEU A 20 -1.21 -5.95 -12.10
C LEU A 20 -2.10 -6.51 -13.20
N GLN A 21 -2.20 -5.81 -14.33
CA GLN A 21 -2.98 -6.28 -15.47
C GLN A 21 -2.37 -7.50 -16.17
N LYS A 22 -1.13 -7.87 -15.86
CA LYS A 22 -0.50 -9.09 -16.37
C LYS A 22 -1.11 -10.36 -15.77
N TYR A 23 -1.85 -10.23 -14.69
CA TYR A 23 -2.55 -11.34 -14.07
C TYR A 23 -3.91 -11.57 -14.75
N PRO A 24 -4.52 -12.76 -14.59
CA PRO A 24 -5.80 -13.04 -15.20
C PRO A 24 -6.88 -12.03 -14.83
N PRO A 25 -7.82 -11.71 -15.73
CA PRO A 25 -8.95 -10.84 -15.41
C PRO A 25 -9.71 -11.35 -14.18
N GLY A 26 -10.00 -10.44 -13.26
CA GLY A 26 -10.70 -10.78 -12.02
C GLY A 26 -9.82 -11.31 -10.90
N ALA A 27 -8.50 -11.47 -11.13
CA ALA A 27 -7.58 -11.88 -10.06
C ALA A 27 -7.58 -10.88 -8.90
N PHE A 28 -7.63 -9.58 -9.21
CA PHE A 28 -7.63 -8.52 -8.22
C PHE A 28 -8.79 -7.56 -8.43
N GLU A 29 -9.50 -7.25 -7.35
CA GLU A 29 -10.46 -6.16 -7.29
C GLU A 29 -9.72 -4.98 -6.67
N ILE A 30 -9.33 -4.00 -7.49
CA ILE A 30 -8.42 -2.91 -7.11
C ILE A 30 -9.20 -1.68 -6.69
N THR A 31 -8.85 -1.12 -5.53
CA THR A 31 -9.32 0.18 -5.08
C THR A 31 -8.13 1.10 -4.90
N HIS A 32 -8.18 2.28 -5.52
CA HIS A 32 -7.11 3.27 -5.44
C HIS A 32 -7.43 4.34 -4.41
N PHE A 33 -6.48 4.60 -3.53
CA PHE A 33 -6.50 5.69 -2.56
C PHE A 33 -5.36 6.64 -2.86
N ALA A 34 -5.67 7.92 -2.99
CA ALA A 34 -4.66 8.93 -3.31
C ALA A 34 -3.82 9.32 -2.09
N SER A 35 -4.27 8.99 -0.88
CA SER A 35 -3.54 9.31 0.34
C SER A 35 -3.73 8.23 1.40
N GLY A 36 -2.76 8.14 2.33
CA GLY A 36 -2.87 7.26 3.48
C GLY A 36 -3.98 7.69 4.44
N ASP A 37 -4.22 9.00 4.57
CA ASP A 37 -5.28 9.52 5.42
C ASP A 37 -6.65 9.08 4.92
N GLU A 38 -6.89 9.14 3.63
CA GLU A 38 -8.13 8.68 3.02
C GLU A 38 -8.35 7.19 3.26
N PHE A 39 -7.30 6.39 3.07
CA PHE A 39 -7.36 4.96 3.30
C PHE A 39 -7.68 4.64 4.76
N LEU A 40 -6.96 5.25 5.70
CA LEU A 40 -7.16 4.99 7.13
C LEU A 40 -8.56 5.39 7.59
N ARG A 41 -9.07 6.50 7.11
CA ARG A 41 -10.43 6.95 7.42
C ARG A 41 -11.46 5.94 6.94
N THR A 42 -11.29 5.43 5.74
CA THR A 42 -12.20 4.43 5.17
C THR A 42 -12.20 3.14 5.95
N VAL A 43 -11.02 2.60 6.30
CA VAL A 43 -10.94 1.34 7.04
C VAL A 43 -11.33 1.48 8.50
N ALA A 44 -11.14 2.66 9.10
CA ALA A 44 -11.58 2.93 10.47
C ALA A 44 -13.11 2.90 10.58
N GLU A 45 -13.81 3.37 9.55
CA GLU A 45 -15.27 3.41 9.52
C GLU A 45 -15.90 2.07 9.12
N ASN A 46 -15.28 1.36 8.17
CA ASN A 46 -15.91 0.21 7.51
C ASN A 46 -15.14 -1.11 7.69
N GLY A 47 -14.03 -1.10 8.43
CA GLY A 47 -13.12 -2.24 8.49
C GLY A 47 -12.22 -2.32 7.27
N CYS A 48 -11.29 -3.27 7.28
CA CYS A 48 -10.33 -3.47 6.19
C CYS A 48 -10.67 -4.75 5.43
N PRO A 49 -11.34 -4.65 4.27
CA PRO A 49 -11.70 -5.83 3.48
C PRO A 49 -10.56 -6.31 2.57
N TYR A 50 -9.43 -5.60 2.57
CA TYR A 50 -8.35 -5.85 1.62
C TYR A 50 -7.44 -6.96 2.10
N SER A 51 -7.14 -7.91 1.21
CA SER A 51 -6.16 -8.96 1.50
C SER A 51 -4.73 -8.45 1.34
N ILE A 52 -4.54 -7.49 0.42
CA ILE A 52 -3.23 -6.91 0.11
C ILE A 52 -3.38 -5.39 0.04
N VAL A 53 -2.39 -4.70 0.63
CA VAL A 53 -2.25 -3.24 0.48
C VAL A 53 -0.89 -2.96 -0.12
N LEU A 54 -0.87 -2.33 -1.30
CA LEU A 54 0.33 -1.82 -1.93
C LEU A 54 0.45 -0.35 -1.58
N THR A 55 1.58 0.07 -1.04
CA THR A 55 1.75 1.47 -0.65
C THR A 55 3.18 1.95 -0.91
N ASP A 56 3.31 3.21 -1.28
CA ASP A 56 4.60 3.89 -1.24
C ASP A 56 4.92 4.24 0.22
N ILE A 57 6.22 4.31 0.54
CA ILE A 57 6.68 4.72 1.85
C ILE A 57 6.41 6.20 2.06
N ASP A 58 6.65 7.01 1.03
CA ASP A 58 6.40 8.45 1.06
C ASP A 58 5.09 8.76 0.33
N LEU A 59 4.04 9.04 1.08
CA LEU A 59 2.72 9.33 0.54
C LEU A 59 2.45 10.84 0.39
N GLY A 60 3.49 11.67 0.50
CA GLY A 60 3.35 13.10 0.34
C GLY A 60 2.57 13.80 1.46
N SER A 61 2.22 13.09 2.52
CA SER A 61 1.51 13.63 3.68
C SER A 61 2.48 13.81 4.85
N ASP A 62 2.37 14.93 5.55
CA ASP A 62 3.17 15.17 6.75
C ASP A 62 2.69 14.34 7.95
N THR A 63 1.47 13.84 7.93
CA THR A 63 0.86 13.14 9.05
C THR A 63 0.91 11.63 8.92
N VAL A 64 0.85 11.10 7.69
CA VAL A 64 0.83 9.65 7.44
C VAL A 64 1.80 9.31 6.33
N ASN A 65 2.85 8.56 6.66
CA ASN A 65 3.71 7.91 5.66
C ASN A 65 3.36 6.43 5.56
N GLY A 66 3.98 5.72 4.60
CA GLY A 66 3.66 4.30 4.38
C GLY A 66 3.98 3.41 5.56
N ILE A 67 5.04 3.71 6.33
CA ILE A 67 5.41 2.92 7.50
C ILE A 67 4.39 3.10 8.62
N SER A 68 4.00 4.33 8.91
CA SER A 68 2.95 4.63 9.89
C SER A 68 1.62 3.99 9.48
N LEU A 69 1.29 4.04 8.20
CA LEU A 69 0.11 3.39 7.65
C LEU A 69 0.13 1.89 7.91
N ALA A 70 1.26 1.23 7.64
CA ALA A 70 1.42 -0.20 7.84
C ALA A 70 1.24 -0.61 9.31
N GLU A 71 1.79 0.16 10.24
CA GLU A 71 1.62 -0.11 11.67
C GLU A 71 0.16 -0.06 12.09
N LYS A 72 -0.59 0.92 11.60
CA LYS A 72 -2.01 1.06 11.89
C LYS A 72 -2.83 -0.06 11.27
N ILE A 73 -2.50 -0.46 10.05
CA ILE A 73 -3.17 -1.59 9.39
C ILE A 73 -2.90 -2.88 10.14
N ASN A 74 -1.67 -3.13 10.56
CA ASN A 74 -1.33 -4.32 11.35
C ASN A 74 -2.17 -4.42 12.61
N HIS A 75 -2.49 -3.29 13.22
CA HIS A 75 -3.32 -3.24 14.42
C HIS A 75 -4.79 -3.53 14.10
N ILE A 76 -5.31 -2.95 13.00
CA ILE A 76 -6.73 -3.08 12.61
C ILE A 76 -7.00 -4.43 11.96
N SER A 77 -6.10 -4.89 11.10
CA SER A 77 -6.27 -6.09 10.29
C SER A 77 -4.94 -6.84 10.17
N PRO A 78 -4.59 -7.67 11.19
CA PRO A 78 -3.30 -8.37 11.20
C PRO A 78 -3.08 -9.31 10.03
N ASP A 79 -4.15 -9.80 9.40
CA ASP A 79 -4.07 -10.74 8.28
C ASP A 79 -3.86 -10.05 6.92
N THR A 80 -3.96 -8.73 6.87
CA THR A 80 -3.73 -7.99 5.63
C THR A 80 -2.23 -7.95 5.33
N GLN A 81 -1.85 -8.43 4.13
CA GLN A 81 -0.47 -8.36 3.66
C GLN A 81 -0.17 -6.96 3.16
N ILE A 82 0.91 -6.38 3.65
CA ILE A 82 1.34 -5.04 3.23
C ILE A 82 2.61 -5.16 2.41
N ILE A 83 2.60 -4.59 1.22
CA ILE A 83 3.75 -4.59 0.31
C ILE A 83 4.13 -3.14 0.04
N PHE A 84 5.34 -2.77 0.44
CA PHE A 84 5.89 -1.46 0.13
C PHE A 84 6.49 -1.47 -1.27
N ILE A 85 6.17 -0.44 -2.05
CA ILE A 85 6.75 -0.22 -3.37
C ILE A 85 7.45 1.13 -3.33
N SER A 86 8.76 1.15 -3.53
CA SER A 86 9.54 2.38 -3.45
C SER A 86 10.69 2.37 -4.43
N GLN A 87 11.04 3.56 -4.93
CA GLN A 87 12.24 3.74 -5.72
C GLN A 87 13.49 4.02 -4.87
N TYR A 88 13.34 4.09 -3.53
CA TYR A 88 14.42 4.43 -2.61
C TYR A 88 14.77 3.27 -1.70
N LEU A 89 15.92 2.60 -1.99
CA LEU A 89 16.40 1.47 -1.18
C LEU A 89 16.70 1.85 0.26
N GLN A 90 16.99 3.11 0.53
CA GLN A 90 17.33 3.60 1.87
C GLN A 90 16.20 3.38 2.88
N TYR A 91 14.98 3.16 2.42
CA TYR A 91 13.85 2.89 3.31
C TYR A 91 13.71 1.42 3.72
N ALA A 92 14.46 0.51 3.09
CA ALA A 92 14.28 -0.93 3.31
C ALA A 92 14.44 -1.34 4.77
N THR A 93 15.44 -0.79 5.47
CA THR A 93 15.68 -1.12 6.88
C THR A 93 14.48 -0.75 7.76
N ALA A 94 13.92 0.45 7.56
CA ALA A 94 12.77 0.90 8.34
C ALA A 94 11.54 0.04 8.05
N VAL A 95 11.36 -0.39 6.79
CA VAL A 95 10.25 -1.26 6.39
C VAL A 95 10.30 -2.59 7.13
N TYR A 96 11.48 -3.21 7.22
CA TYR A 96 11.61 -4.53 7.86
C TYR A 96 11.43 -4.51 9.37
N GLU A 97 11.35 -3.34 9.99
CA GLU A 97 10.98 -3.19 11.39
C GLU A 97 9.47 -3.26 11.62
N THR A 98 8.67 -3.20 10.56
CA THR A 98 7.21 -3.24 10.59
C THR A 98 6.73 -4.61 10.11
N GLU A 99 5.96 -5.33 10.92
CA GLU A 99 5.45 -6.67 10.58
C GLU A 99 3.94 -6.72 10.62
N PRO A 100 3.32 -7.61 9.76
CA PRO A 100 3.90 -8.37 8.65
C PRO A 100 3.98 -7.53 7.37
N VAL A 101 5.16 -7.37 6.80
CA VAL A 101 5.34 -6.58 5.59
C VAL A 101 6.26 -7.26 4.59
N SER A 102 6.13 -6.90 3.32
CA SER A 102 7.07 -7.19 2.25
C SER A 102 7.55 -5.90 1.63
N TYR A 103 8.77 -5.88 1.16
CA TYR A 103 9.34 -4.70 0.51
C TYR A 103 9.70 -5.06 -0.93
N THR A 104 9.27 -4.21 -1.85
CA THR A 104 9.63 -4.33 -3.26
C THR A 104 10.24 -3.02 -3.72
N HIS A 105 11.50 -3.07 -4.17
CA HIS A 105 12.14 -1.92 -4.79
C HIS A 105 11.72 -1.88 -6.25
N LEU A 106 11.15 -0.75 -6.66
CA LEU A 106 10.69 -0.54 -8.01
C LEU A 106 11.32 0.74 -8.56
N THR A 107 11.98 0.62 -9.71
CA THR A 107 12.49 1.77 -10.44
C THR A 107 11.35 2.36 -11.25
N LEU A 108 10.87 3.51 -10.81
CA LEU A 108 9.73 4.18 -11.43
C LEU A 108 10.17 5.27 -12.43
#